data_da4c18cba7c305f687c08415b445fe8f
#
_entry.id   da4c18cba7c305f687c08415b445fe8f
#
_cell.length_a   1.000
_cell.length_b   1.000
_cell.length_c   1.000
_cell.angle_alpha   90.00
_cell.angle_beta   90.00
_cell.angle_gamma   90.00
#
_symmetry.space_group_name_H-M   'P 1'
#
loop_
_entity.id
_entity.type
_entity.pdbx_description
1 polymer ?
#
loop_
_entity_poly.entity_id
_entity_poly.type
_entity_poly.pdbx_seq_one_letter_code
_entity_poly.pdbx_strand_id
1 'polypeptide(L)'
;GRICPALCEAACVLGIHQPATMIQNDERTIIDQAWSLDYVKPLPPQRLTDQTVAVVGSGPSGLACAQQLTRAGHTVVVYERDDAIGGLMRYGIPNFKLDKRLIDRRVEQMEAEGTVFRTGVEIGKDISWDDLRSRYDAVVVAIGSTVPRDMKIPGRELKGIHFAMEFLPDATRRVYGVKPV
;
A
#
# COMPACT_ATOMS: atom_id res chain seq x y z
N GLY A 1 10.25 8.23 1.55
CA GLY A 1 10.41 9.54 2.18
C GLY A 1 9.12 10.31 2.44
N ARG A 2 8.12 10.36 1.51
CA ARG A 2 6.93 11.27 1.60
C ARG A 2 6.08 11.12 2.86
N ILE A 3 5.89 9.90 3.33
CA ILE A 3 5.02 9.60 4.49
C ILE A 3 5.82 9.15 5.72
N CYS A 4 7.13 9.21 5.64
CA CYS A 4 8.02 8.89 6.75
C CYS A 4 7.89 9.96 7.85
N PRO A 5 7.76 9.60 9.15
CA PRO A 5 7.76 10.56 10.25
C PRO A 5 9.14 11.14 10.57
N ALA A 6 10.19 10.73 9.86
CA ALA A 6 11.57 11.21 9.96
C ALA A 6 12.15 11.18 11.39
N LEU A 7 11.95 10.10 12.13
CA LEU A 7 12.49 9.93 13.48
C LEU A 7 14.02 9.99 13.52
N CYS A 8 14.69 9.61 12.43
CA CYS A 8 16.15 9.73 12.27
C CYS A 8 16.60 11.21 12.23
N GLU A 9 15.80 12.12 11.66
CA GLU A 9 16.09 13.56 11.68
C GLU A 9 15.88 14.13 13.08
N ALA A 10 14.82 13.74 13.76
CA ALA A 10 14.54 14.17 15.13
C ALA A 10 15.63 13.72 16.13
N ALA A 11 16.24 12.56 15.88
CA ALA A 11 17.32 12.01 16.72
C ALA A 11 18.73 12.36 16.21
N CYS A 12 18.86 13.16 15.15
CA CYS A 12 20.15 13.47 14.54
C CYS A 12 21.02 14.32 15.49
N VAL A 13 22.21 13.84 15.81
CA VAL A 13 23.16 14.58 16.69
C VAL A 13 23.64 15.90 16.07
N LEU A 14 23.60 16.06 14.75
CA LEU A 14 23.87 17.34 14.11
C LEU A 14 22.90 18.42 14.57
N GLY A 15 21.66 18.05 14.90
CA GLY A 15 20.64 18.97 15.39
C GLY A 15 20.98 19.70 16.69
N ILE A 16 22.06 19.31 17.38
CA ILE A 16 22.58 20.01 18.56
C ILE A 16 23.22 21.36 18.19
N HIS A 17 23.89 21.44 17.04
CA HIS A 17 24.70 22.62 16.66
C HIS A 17 24.29 23.22 15.31
N GLN A 18 23.55 22.48 14.48
CA GLN A 18 23.14 22.88 13.12
C GLN A 18 21.90 22.10 12.71
N PRO A 19 21.24 22.43 11.57
CA PRO A 19 20.12 21.64 11.07
C PRO A 19 20.46 20.16 10.92
N ALA A 20 19.54 19.28 11.29
CA ALA A 20 19.66 17.84 11.09
C ALA A 20 19.85 17.48 9.61
N THR A 21 20.45 16.33 9.32
CA THR A 21 20.52 15.79 7.96
C THR A 21 19.10 15.53 7.43
N MET A 22 18.76 16.09 6.28
CA MET A 22 17.42 16.06 5.69
C MET A 22 17.13 14.72 4.97
N ILE A 23 17.28 13.59 5.66
CA ILE A 23 17.20 12.24 5.11
C ILE A 23 15.86 11.99 4.37
N GLN A 24 14.75 12.42 4.97
CA GLN A 24 13.42 12.27 4.36
C GLN A 24 13.32 13.01 3.02
N ASN A 25 13.86 14.22 2.95
CA ASN A 25 13.85 15.02 1.74
C ASN A 25 14.82 14.44 0.68
N ASP A 26 15.95 13.93 1.10
CA ASP A 26 16.95 13.30 0.23
C ASP A 26 16.34 12.03 -0.41
N GLU A 27 15.75 11.14 0.38
CA GLU A 27 15.04 9.96 -0.14
C GLU A 27 13.93 10.32 -1.14
N ARG A 28 13.15 11.35 -0.81
CA ARG A 28 12.10 11.84 -1.71
C ARG A 28 12.70 12.38 -3.00
N THR A 29 13.74 13.19 -2.91
CA THR A 29 14.39 13.81 -4.07
C THR A 29 15.01 12.75 -4.98
N ILE A 30 15.72 11.77 -4.41
CA ILE A 30 16.34 10.67 -5.14
C ILE A 30 15.29 9.91 -5.96
N ILE A 31 14.18 9.50 -5.35
CA ILE A 31 13.17 8.73 -6.08
C ILE A 31 12.42 9.57 -7.11
N ASP A 32 12.16 10.85 -6.84
CA ASP A 32 11.51 11.74 -7.81
C ASP A 32 12.40 11.99 -9.03
N GLN A 33 13.69 12.23 -8.80
CA GLN A 33 14.66 12.35 -9.89
C GLN A 33 14.81 11.05 -10.68
N ALA A 34 14.87 9.90 -9.99
CA ALA A 34 14.96 8.60 -10.65
C ALA A 34 13.76 8.33 -11.58
N TRP A 35 12.56 8.71 -11.17
CA TRP A 35 11.39 8.63 -12.05
C TRP A 35 11.44 9.65 -13.20
N SER A 36 11.81 10.90 -12.94
CA SER A 36 11.87 11.96 -13.96
C SER A 36 12.93 11.70 -15.04
N LEU A 37 14.01 11.01 -14.67
CA LEU A 37 15.10 10.62 -15.55
C LEU A 37 14.92 9.22 -16.16
N ASP A 38 13.76 8.60 -15.99
CA ASP A 38 13.45 7.27 -16.53
C ASP A 38 14.42 6.16 -16.05
N TYR A 39 14.98 6.31 -14.83
CA TYR A 39 15.82 5.27 -14.23
C TYR A 39 15.00 4.16 -13.57
N VAL A 40 13.75 4.46 -13.18
CA VAL A 40 12.83 3.46 -12.63
C VAL A 40 12.05 2.84 -13.78
N LYS A 41 12.45 1.63 -14.17
CA LYS A 41 11.82 0.84 -15.24
C LYS A 41 11.23 -0.45 -14.69
N PRO A 42 10.22 -1.03 -15.35
CA PRO A 42 9.80 -2.39 -15.05
C PRO A 42 10.97 -3.38 -15.18
N LEU A 43 11.07 -4.29 -14.25
CA LEU A 43 12.08 -5.35 -14.23
C LEU A 43 11.38 -6.72 -14.24
N PRO A 44 10.83 -7.14 -15.40
CA PRO A 44 10.20 -8.45 -15.49
C PRO A 44 11.24 -9.57 -15.26
N PRO A 45 10.84 -10.69 -14.68
CA PRO A 45 11.74 -11.80 -14.43
C PRO A 45 12.26 -12.39 -15.73
N GLN A 46 13.54 -12.77 -15.77
CA GLN A 46 14.16 -13.41 -16.93
C GLN A 46 13.68 -14.87 -17.12
N ARG A 47 13.24 -15.50 -16.02
CA ARG A 47 12.76 -16.89 -16.01
C ARG A 47 11.65 -17.06 -14.98
N LEU A 48 10.61 -17.77 -15.35
CA LEU A 48 9.55 -18.17 -14.43
C LEU A 48 9.94 -19.44 -13.67
N THR A 49 9.42 -19.58 -12.45
CA THR A 49 9.70 -20.71 -11.54
C THR A 49 8.61 -21.78 -11.56
N ASP A 50 7.56 -21.60 -12.36
CA ASP A 50 6.34 -22.43 -12.38
C ASP A 50 5.58 -22.48 -11.03
N GLN A 51 5.96 -21.63 -10.08
CA GLN A 51 5.27 -21.50 -8.79
C GLN A 51 4.29 -20.33 -8.81
N THR A 52 3.13 -20.54 -8.22
CA THR A 52 2.04 -19.57 -8.14
C THR A 52 1.84 -19.07 -6.70
N VAL A 53 1.71 -17.77 -6.52
CA VAL A 53 1.54 -17.17 -5.19
C VAL A 53 0.34 -16.23 -5.18
N ALA A 54 -0.58 -16.44 -4.24
CA ALA A 54 -1.61 -15.46 -3.92
C ALA A 54 -1.14 -14.52 -2.80
N VAL A 55 -1.30 -13.21 -3.00
CA VAL A 55 -1.09 -12.20 -1.96
C VAL A 55 -2.43 -11.58 -1.61
N VAL A 56 -2.87 -11.72 -0.37
CA VAL A 56 -4.15 -11.21 0.11
C VAL A 56 -3.93 -9.87 0.81
N GLY A 57 -4.38 -8.80 0.16
CA GLY A 57 -4.22 -7.41 0.58
C GLY A 57 -3.16 -6.67 -0.21
N SER A 58 -3.53 -5.48 -0.69
CA SER A 58 -2.69 -4.60 -1.51
C SER A 58 -2.09 -3.41 -0.75
N GLY A 59 -2.02 -3.51 0.57
CA GLY A 59 -1.31 -2.52 1.39
C GLY A 59 0.22 -2.55 1.14
N PRO A 60 0.99 -1.69 1.82
CA PRO A 60 2.45 -1.59 1.61
C PRO A 60 3.18 -2.92 1.70
N SER A 61 2.84 -3.77 2.67
CA SER A 61 3.48 -5.08 2.85
C SER A 61 3.14 -6.06 1.73
N GLY A 62 1.87 -6.10 1.32
CA GLY A 62 1.41 -6.94 0.20
C GLY A 62 2.07 -6.56 -1.11
N LEU A 63 2.12 -5.26 -1.43
CA LEU A 63 2.77 -4.75 -2.64
C LEU A 63 4.28 -5.02 -2.65
N ALA A 64 4.96 -4.81 -1.52
CA ALA A 64 6.39 -5.09 -1.42
C ALA A 64 6.68 -6.59 -1.64
N CYS A 65 5.91 -7.45 -1.02
CA CYS A 65 6.03 -8.90 -1.18
C CYS A 65 5.74 -9.32 -2.63
N ALA A 66 4.63 -8.85 -3.20
CA ALA A 66 4.22 -9.18 -4.56
C ALA A 66 5.29 -8.80 -5.58
N GLN A 67 5.86 -7.58 -5.49
CA GLN A 67 6.90 -7.15 -6.40
C GLN A 67 8.15 -8.03 -6.33
N GLN A 68 8.62 -8.35 -5.12
CA GLN A 68 9.82 -9.18 -4.97
C GLN A 68 9.58 -10.61 -5.48
N LEU A 69 8.42 -11.20 -5.21
CA LEU A 69 8.06 -12.53 -5.70
C LEU A 69 7.93 -12.56 -7.23
N THR A 70 7.29 -11.54 -7.83
CA THR A 70 7.20 -11.40 -9.29
C THR A 70 8.59 -11.32 -9.90
N ARG A 71 9.48 -10.48 -9.37
CA ARG A 71 10.86 -10.33 -9.86
C ARG A 71 11.71 -11.60 -9.66
N ALA A 72 11.39 -12.39 -8.63
CA ALA A 72 12.01 -13.72 -8.43
C ALA A 72 11.54 -14.77 -9.43
N GLY A 73 10.52 -14.47 -10.25
CA GLY A 73 10.01 -15.35 -11.30
C GLY A 73 8.75 -16.12 -10.93
N HIS A 74 8.12 -15.84 -9.80
CA HIS A 74 6.84 -16.46 -9.44
C HIS A 74 5.67 -15.79 -10.16
N THR A 75 4.63 -16.58 -10.47
CA THR A 75 3.35 -16.03 -10.93
C THR A 75 2.57 -15.53 -9.73
N VAL A 76 2.39 -14.20 -9.63
CA VAL A 76 1.81 -13.57 -8.45
C VAL A 76 0.48 -12.92 -8.77
N VAL A 77 -0.54 -13.23 -7.96
CA VAL A 77 -1.86 -12.58 -8.00
C VAL A 77 -2.12 -11.91 -6.65
N VAL A 78 -2.38 -10.61 -6.69
CA VAL A 78 -2.75 -9.81 -5.52
C VAL A 78 -4.26 -9.64 -5.49
N TYR A 79 -4.91 -10.07 -4.41
CA TYR A 79 -6.33 -9.88 -4.16
C TYR A 79 -6.54 -8.72 -3.21
N GLU A 80 -7.41 -7.80 -3.59
CA GLU A 80 -7.80 -6.63 -2.81
C GLU A 80 -9.32 -6.54 -2.70
N ARG A 81 -9.83 -6.38 -1.49
CA ARG A 81 -11.28 -6.24 -1.26
C ARG A 81 -11.83 -4.88 -1.70
N ASP A 82 -11.01 -3.83 -1.60
CA ASP A 82 -11.39 -2.49 -2.04
C ASP A 82 -11.38 -2.39 -3.59
N ASP A 83 -11.98 -1.33 -4.08
CA ASP A 83 -12.10 -1.01 -5.51
C ASP A 83 -10.78 -0.59 -6.16
N ALA A 84 -9.76 -0.24 -5.36
CA ALA A 84 -8.45 0.16 -5.87
C ALA A 84 -7.29 -0.29 -4.97
N ILE A 85 -6.14 -0.50 -5.60
CA ILE A 85 -4.91 -0.98 -4.97
C ILE A 85 -4.26 0.10 -4.10
N GLY A 86 -3.67 -0.30 -2.96
CA GLY A 86 -2.84 0.58 -2.13
C GLY A 86 -3.17 0.56 -0.63
N GLY A 87 -4.27 -0.05 -0.23
CA GLY A 87 -4.68 -0.14 1.19
C GLY A 87 -4.68 1.23 1.88
N LEU A 88 -4.05 1.36 3.04
CA LEU A 88 -4.00 2.61 3.80
C LEU A 88 -3.26 3.74 3.08
N MET A 89 -2.34 3.46 2.18
CA MET A 89 -1.71 4.50 1.36
C MET A 89 -2.74 5.19 0.46
N ARG A 90 -3.71 4.45 -0.06
CA ARG A 90 -4.78 4.98 -0.89
C ARG A 90 -5.89 5.62 -0.05
N TYR A 91 -6.43 4.88 0.90
CA TYR A 91 -7.65 5.28 1.61
C TYR A 91 -7.45 5.84 3.01
N GLY A 92 -6.29 5.64 3.64
CA GLY A 92 -6.00 6.14 4.98
C GLY A 92 -5.18 7.42 5.02
N ILE A 93 -4.45 7.76 3.96
CA ILE A 93 -3.60 8.96 3.88
C ILE A 93 -4.28 10.01 3.02
N PRO A 94 -4.50 11.24 3.52
CA PRO A 94 -5.07 12.34 2.73
C PRO A 94 -4.21 12.70 1.51
N ASN A 95 -4.85 13.19 0.44
CA ASN A 95 -4.19 13.54 -0.82
C ASN A 95 -3.11 14.61 -0.69
N PHE A 96 -3.30 15.58 0.20
CA PHE A 96 -2.31 16.64 0.43
C PHE A 96 -1.00 16.09 1.04
N LYS A 97 -1.01 14.87 1.62
CA LYS A 97 0.18 14.19 2.10
C LYS A 97 0.76 13.20 1.09
N LEU A 98 -0.10 12.50 0.36
CA LEU A 98 0.32 11.51 -0.63
C LEU A 98 -0.61 11.57 -1.85
N ASP A 99 -0.11 12.12 -2.94
CA ASP A 99 -0.77 12.08 -4.24
C ASP A 99 -0.91 10.63 -4.73
N LYS A 100 -2.12 10.20 -5.03
CA LYS A 100 -2.43 8.81 -5.40
C LYS A 100 -1.85 8.40 -6.75
N ARG A 101 -1.56 9.36 -7.65
CA ARG A 101 -0.82 9.11 -8.89
C ARG A 101 0.53 8.43 -8.65
N LEU A 102 1.13 8.63 -7.47
CA LEU A 102 2.37 7.95 -7.08
C LEU A 102 2.16 6.47 -6.80
N ILE A 103 0.98 6.09 -6.32
CA ILE A 103 0.59 4.70 -6.15
C ILE A 103 0.29 4.10 -7.51
N ASP A 104 -0.49 4.81 -8.34
CA ASP A 104 -0.92 4.33 -9.66
C ASP A 104 0.30 4.00 -10.54
N ARG A 105 1.25 4.91 -10.67
CA ARG A 105 2.48 4.64 -11.47
C ARG A 105 3.30 3.46 -10.92
N ARG A 106 3.25 3.19 -9.60
CA ARG A 106 3.91 2.01 -9.01
C ARG A 106 3.15 0.73 -9.34
N VAL A 107 1.84 0.77 -9.31
CA VAL A 107 0.99 -0.37 -9.71
C VAL A 107 1.21 -0.68 -11.19
N GLU A 108 1.17 0.31 -12.07
CA GLU A 108 1.47 0.18 -13.50
C GLU A 108 2.86 -0.46 -13.75
N GLN A 109 3.88 -0.05 -12.99
CA GLN A 109 5.20 -0.66 -13.08
C GLN A 109 5.15 -2.15 -12.69
N MET A 110 4.45 -2.49 -11.60
CA MET A 110 4.35 -3.88 -11.13
C MET A 110 3.54 -4.76 -12.10
N GLU A 111 2.50 -4.21 -12.73
CA GLU A 111 1.75 -4.87 -13.80
C GLU A 111 2.66 -5.16 -15.01
N ALA A 112 3.46 -4.18 -15.41
CA ALA A 112 4.44 -4.35 -16.48
C ALA A 112 5.57 -5.35 -16.12
N GLU A 113 5.83 -5.58 -14.83
CA GLU A 113 6.72 -6.64 -14.33
C GLU A 113 6.06 -8.03 -14.32
N GLY A 114 4.72 -8.11 -14.43
CA GLY A 114 3.95 -9.35 -14.48
C GLY A 114 3.09 -9.66 -13.25
N THR A 115 3.01 -8.73 -12.27
CA THR A 115 2.09 -8.87 -11.14
C THR A 115 0.65 -8.70 -11.60
N VAL A 116 -0.24 -9.60 -11.23
CA VAL A 116 -1.67 -9.52 -11.54
C VAL A 116 -2.45 -9.01 -10.34
N PHE A 117 -3.30 -8.00 -10.54
CA PHE A 117 -4.17 -7.44 -9.51
C PHE A 117 -5.63 -7.81 -9.71
N ARG A 118 -6.33 -8.13 -8.62
CA ARG A 118 -7.77 -8.43 -8.57
C ARG A 118 -8.40 -7.60 -7.45
N THR A 119 -9.04 -6.49 -7.81
CA THR A 119 -9.78 -5.61 -6.90
C THR A 119 -11.23 -6.05 -6.76
N GLY A 120 -11.90 -5.61 -5.69
CA GLY A 120 -13.27 -5.96 -5.40
C GLY A 120 -13.46 -7.44 -5.03
N VAL A 121 -12.42 -8.11 -4.53
CA VAL A 121 -12.44 -9.53 -4.16
C VAL A 121 -12.02 -9.69 -2.70
N GLU A 122 -12.97 -10.04 -1.84
CA GLU A 122 -12.74 -10.29 -0.41
C GLU A 122 -12.50 -11.79 -0.15
N ILE A 123 -11.28 -12.14 0.22
CA ILE A 123 -10.96 -13.53 0.59
C ILE A 123 -11.60 -13.88 1.94
N GLY A 124 -12.24 -15.03 1.99
CA GLY A 124 -13.09 -15.46 3.10
C GLY A 124 -14.58 -15.19 2.88
N LYS A 125 -14.93 -14.40 1.86
CA LYS A 125 -16.30 -14.10 1.47
C LYS A 125 -16.58 -14.50 0.01
N ASP A 126 -15.86 -13.91 -0.93
CA ASP A 126 -16.04 -14.15 -2.37
C ASP A 126 -15.27 -15.39 -2.83
N ILE A 127 -14.12 -15.65 -2.23
CA ILE A 127 -13.31 -16.85 -2.42
C ILE A 127 -12.98 -17.39 -1.02
N SER A 128 -13.25 -18.67 -0.78
CA SER A 128 -12.91 -19.31 0.48
C SER A 128 -11.39 -19.46 0.65
N TRP A 129 -10.91 -19.52 1.89
CA TRP A 129 -9.49 -19.76 2.17
C TRP A 129 -9.03 -21.12 1.66
N ASP A 130 -9.89 -22.14 1.70
CA ASP A 130 -9.56 -23.49 1.20
C ASP A 130 -9.46 -23.50 -0.31
N ASP A 131 -10.38 -22.83 -1.02
CA ASP A 131 -10.29 -22.65 -2.47
C ASP A 131 -9.00 -21.91 -2.86
N LEU A 132 -8.66 -20.84 -2.16
CA LEU A 132 -7.43 -20.10 -2.43
C LEU A 132 -6.19 -20.97 -2.25
N ARG A 133 -6.12 -21.70 -1.13
CA ARG A 133 -5.01 -22.63 -0.83
C ARG A 133 -4.90 -23.79 -1.82
N SER A 134 -6.00 -24.22 -2.39
CA SER A 134 -5.99 -25.30 -3.40
C SER A 134 -5.49 -24.85 -4.77
N ARG A 135 -5.57 -23.56 -5.08
CA ARG A 135 -5.22 -22.97 -6.39
C ARG A 135 -3.80 -22.44 -6.49
N TYR A 136 -3.15 -22.19 -5.36
CA TYR A 136 -1.83 -21.56 -5.29
C TYR A 136 -0.87 -22.40 -4.47
N ASP A 137 0.39 -22.41 -4.88
CA ASP A 137 1.46 -23.11 -4.15
C ASP A 137 1.76 -22.44 -2.81
N ALA A 138 1.55 -21.12 -2.72
CA ALA A 138 1.68 -20.37 -1.48
C ALA A 138 0.66 -19.23 -1.39
N VAL A 139 0.29 -18.89 -0.15
CA VAL A 139 -0.60 -17.76 0.16
C VAL A 139 0.06 -16.84 1.18
N VAL A 140 0.19 -15.57 0.84
CA VAL A 140 0.69 -14.51 1.72
C VAL A 140 -0.49 -13.70 2.24
N VAL A 141 -0.63 -13.62 3.56
CA VAL A 141 -1.69 -12.83 4.22
C VAL A 141 -1.13 -11.47 4.64
N ALA A 142 -1.58 -10.40 3.97
CA ALA A 142 -1.14 -9.01 4.17
C ALA A 142 -2.33 -8.05 4.35
N ILE A 143 -3.36 -8.50 5.06
CA ILE A 143 -4.67 -7.83 5.20
C ILE A 143 -4.67 -6.59 6.11
N GLY A 144 -3.57 -6.31 6.77
CA GLY A 144 -3.46 -5.20 7.73
C GLY A 144 -4.28 -5.42 9.00
N SER A 145 -4.50 -4.34 9.76
CA SER A 145 -5.30 -4.33 10.98
C SER A 145 -6.46 -3.35 10.82
N THR A 146 -7.68 -3.86 10.73
CA THR A 146 -8.89 -3.07 10.47
C THR A 146 -9.81 -2.93 11.67
N VAL A 147 -9.54 -3.65 12.78
CA VAL A 147 -10.30 -3.51 14.02
C VAL A 147 -9.73 -2.35 14.82
N PRO A 148 -10.48 -1.24 14.99
CA PRO A 148 -9.99 -0.07 15.71
C PRO A 148 -9.94 -0.33 17.21
N ARG A 149 -8.97 0.28 17.89
CA ARG A 149 -9.02 0.42 19.34
C ARG A 149 -9.92 1.60 19.67
N ASP A 150 -10.96 1.35 20.45
CA ASP A 150 -11.88 2.40 20.88
C ASP A 150 -11.47 3.01 22.20
N MET A 151 -11.75 4.30 22.38
CA MET A 151 -11.52 5.03 23.62
C MET A 151 -12.82 5.05 24.42
N LYS A 152 -12.85 4.32 25.55
CA LYS A 152 -14.01 4.25 26.44
C LYS A 152 -14.03 5.46 27.38
N ILE A 153 -14.47 6.61 26.86
CA ILE A 153 -14.61 7.87 27.59
C ILE A 153 -16.06 8.39 27.53
N PRO A 154 -16.54 9.16 28.50
CA PRO A 154 -17.85 9.80 28.45
C PRO A 154 -18.00 10.64 27.17
N GLY A 155 -19.13 10.49 26.49
CA GLY A 155 -19.42 11.20 25.24
C GLY A 155 -18.97 10.46 23.96
N ARG A 156 -18.33 9.28 24.08
CA ARG A 156 -17.92 8.50 22.89
C ARG A 156 -19.10 8.08 22.02
N GLU A 157 -20.28 7.95 22.64
CA GLU A 157 -21.55 7.60 22.00
C GLU A 157 -22.21 8.75 21.22
N LEU A 158 -21.70 9.96 21.31
CA LEU A 158 -22.26 11.13 20.62
C LEU A 158 -22.12 11.00 19.10
N LYS A 159 -23.11 11.55 18.40
CA LYS A 159 -23.10 11.60 16.92
C LYS A 159 -21.97 12.46 16.41
N GLY A 160 -21.34 12.05 15.32
CA GLY A 160 -20.25 12.77 14.67
C GLY A 160 -18.85 12.38 15.16
N ILE A 161 -18.76 11.41 16.07
CA ILE A 161 -17.49 10.80 16.49
C ILE A 161 -17.31 9.50 15.72
N HIS A 162 -16.41 9.53 14.76
CA HIS A 162 -16.16 8.42 13.83
C HIS A 162 -14.77 7.80 14.04
N PHE A 163 -14.63 6.53 13.71
CA PHE A 163 -13.31 5.94 13.56
C PHE A 163 -12.59 6.50 12.32
N ALA A 164 -11.28 6.63 12.41
CA ALA A 164 -10.48 7.18 11.29
C ALA A 164 -10.69 6.39 9.98
N MET A 165 -10.81 5.06 10.07
CA MET A 165 -10.99 4.20 8.89
C MET A 165 -12.44 4.11 8.38
N GLU A 166 -13.38 4.75 9.04
CA GLU A 166 -14.71 5.04 8.49
C GLU A 166 -14.69 6.39 7.73
N PHE A 167 -14.06 7.39 8.32
CA PHE A 167 -14.04 8.75 7.79
C PHE A 167 -13.05 8.94 6.61
N LEU A 168 -11.80 8.45 6.75
CA LEU A 168 -10.73 8.73 5.79
C LEU A 168 -10.96 8.11 4.40
N PRO A 169 -11.45 6.86 4.28
CA PRO A 169 -11.77 6.28 2.97
C PRO A 169 -12.84 7.09 2.24
N ASP A 170 -13.92 7.46 2.91
CA ASP A 170 -15.00 8.24 2.33
C ASP A 170 -14.55 9.65 1.93
N ALA A 171 -13.77 10.30 2.78
CA ALA A 171 -13.18 11.60 2.47
C ALA A 171 -12.27 11.52 1.23
N THR A 172 -11.46 10.48 1.11
CA THR A 172 -10.60 10.26 -0.05
C THR A 172 -11.42 9.99 -1.31
N ARG A 173 -12.43 9.12 -1.26
CA ARG A 173 -13.32 8.81 -2.40
C ARG A 173 -14.02 10.07 -2.90
N ARG A 174 -14.53 10.91 -2.01
CA ARG A 174 -15.17 12.20 -2.39
C ARG A 174 -14.22 13.13 -3.14
N VAL A 175 -12.96 13.23 -2.72
CA VAL A 175 -11.95 14.04 -3.41
C VAL A 175 -11.70 13.55 -4.84
N TYR A 176 -11.81 12.24 -5.07
CA TYR A 176 -11.68 11.64 -6.42
C TYR A 176 -12.98 11.55 -7.21
N GLY A 177 -14.09 12.05 -6.69
CA GLY A 177 -15.40 11.97 -7.34
C GLY A 177 -15.97 10.55 -7.37
N VAL A 178 -15.44 9.63 -6.56
CA VAL A 178 -15.95 8.28 -6.38
C VAL A 178 -17.01 8.29 -5.28
N LYS A 179 -18.13 7.58 -5.50
CA LYS A 179 -19.17 7.50 -4.46
C LYS A 179 -18.62 6.82 -3.20
N PRO A 180 -18.96 7.32 -2.01
CA PRO A 180 -18.71 6.61 -0.75
C PRO A 180 -19.37 5.23 -0.79
N VAL A 181 -18.77 4.26 -0.12
CA VAL A 181 -19.34 2.92 0.07
C VAL A 181 -20.33 2.93 1.22
#